data_012e649e184485c7b835738651cc8699
#
_entry.id   012e649e184485c7b835738651cc8699
#
_cell.length_a   1.000
_cell.length_b   1.000
_cell.length_c   1.000
_cell.angle_alpha   90.00
_cell.angle_beta   90.00
_cell.angle_gamma   90.00
#
_symmetry.space_group_name_H-M   'P 1'
#
loop_
_entity.id
_entity.type
_entity.pdbx_description
1 polymer ?
#
loop_
_entity_poly.entity_id
_entity_poly.type
_entity_poly.pdbx_seq_one_letter_code
_entity_poly.pdbx_strand_id
1 'polypeptide(L)'
;MTIKRKWRRAVALSFTVCLLAGCSGSKQEPEQATATGASQTRLELGMAYLSQGNMDGAKQSLQKAVEGAPDDYRTQLGMALYEQKIGDNGAAQSRYQQALKLAPQNGTVLNNYGAFLCSLGQYVPAQQQFSAAANVPDYGQVADSLENAGYCFLKANQNEEARVLLSRALKIDPDKGAPLLAEATKQFGEGKRAQAQLLLDVYQHVLPASAESLMLQIRFAASASNPVSVQRYGKQLARSFPQSQQYQQFLANEY
;
A
#
# COMPACT_ATOMS: atom_id res chain seq x y z
N MET A 1 3.24 -85.70 7.13
CA MET A 1 3.91 -86.36 8.28
C MET A 1 4.02 -85.30 9.34
N THR A 2 3.00 -85.14 10.22
CA THR A 2 2.91 -85.61 11.61
C THR A 2 4.18 -85.34 12.40
N ILE A 3 4.18 -84.66 13.50
CA ILE A 3 3.71 -84.97 14.87
C ILE A 3 3.95 -83.71 15.73
N LYS A 4 2.93 -83.11 16.33
CA LYS A 4 2.45 -83.17 17.72
C LYS A 4 3.42 -82.73 18.83
N ARG A 5 2.98 -81.66 19.57
CA ARG A 5 2.66 -81.58 21.02
C ARG A 5 3.83 -81.43 22.00
N LYS A 6 3.81 -80.52 22.88
CA LYS A 6 3.18 -80.33 24.24
C LYS A 6 3.77 -79.11 24.94
N TRP A 7 2.99 -78.17 25.33
CA TRP A 7 2.51 -77.79 26.66
C TRP A 7 3.53 -77.98 27.81
N ARG A 8 3.89 -76.83 28.42
CA ARG A 8 3.90 -76.73 29.89
C ARG A 8 3.90 -75.23 30.31
N ARG A 9 2.98 -74.94 31.23
CA ARG A 9 2.76 -73.72 31.97
C ARG A 9 3.93 -73.45 32.92
N ALA A 10 4.35 -72.17 33.02
CA ALA A 10 4.96 -71.69 34.25
C ALA A 10 4.50 -70.23 34.43
N VAL A 11 3.84 -70.05 35.52
CA VAL A 11 3.38 -68.78 36.13
C VAL A 11 4.59 -68.13 36.78
N ALA A 12 4.83 -66.84 36.50
CA ALA A 12 5.68 -66.05 37.39
C ALA A 12 5.34 -64.57 37.25
N LEU A 13 4.75 -64.06 38.28
CA LEU A 13 4.81 -62.78 38.96
C LEU A 13 4.97 -61.50 38.11
N SER A 14 3.92 -60.74 38.21
CA SER A 14 3.81 -59.33 37.97
C SER A 14 4.83 -58.51 38.73
N PHE A 15 5.58 -57.69 38.04
CA PHE A 15 6.19 -56.49 38.61
C PHE A 15 5.67 -55.30 37.80
N THR A 16 4.62 -54.67 38.34
CA THR A 16 4.05 -53.45 37.81
C THR A 16 4.97 -52.31 38.20
N VAL A 17 5.86 -51.88 37.33
CA VAL A 17 6.57 -50.63 37.44
C VAL A 17 5.68 -49.57 36.85
N CYS A 18 4.98 -48.79 37.69
CA CYS A 18 4.35 -47.52 37.31
C CYS A 18 5.43 -46.52 36.93
N LEU A 19 5.73 -46.41 35.66
CA LEU A 19 6.41 -45.25 35.08
C LEU A 19 5.42 -44.11 35.11
N LEU A 20 5.53 -43.24 36.08
CA LEU A 20 4.97 -41.90 36.08
C LEU A 20 5.68 -41.11 34.96
N ALA A 21 5.17 -41.23 33.75
CA ALA A 21 5.48 -40.27 32.69
C ALA A 21 4.86 -38.91 33.11
N GLY A 22 5.68 -38.08 33.75
CA GLY A 22 5.37 -36.70 33.98
C GLY A 22 5.19 -36.03 32.62
N CYS A 23 3.95 -35.71 32.26
CA CYS A 23 3.65 -34.75 31.24
C CYS A 23 4.18 -33.40 31.75
N SER A 24 5.42 -33.07 31.39
CA SER A 24 5.86 -31.67 31.36
C SER A 24 5.12 -31.01 30.20
N GLY A 25 3.84 -30.71 30.43
CA GLY A 25 3.11 -29.79 29.59
C GLY A 25 3.89 -28.47 29.61
N SER A 26 4.52 -28.13 28.50
CA SER A 26 4.93 -26.76 28.25
C SER A 26 3.68 -25.91 28.44
N LYS A 27 3.59 -25.24 29.58
CA LYS A 27 2.67 -24.12 29.75
C LYS A 27 3.11 -23.04 28.75
N GLN A 28 2.69 -23.17 27.52
CA GLN A 28 2.58 -22.04 26.63
C GLN A 28 1.49 -21.17 27.22
N GLU A 29 1.91 -20.05 27.78
CA GLU A 29 1.04 -19.18 28.55
C GLU A 29 -0.13 -18.73 27.65
N PRO A 30 -1.38 -19.07 28.00
CA PRO A 30 -2.55 -18.60 27.24
C PRO A 30 -2.69 -17.07 27.28
N GLU A 31 -2.02 -16.42 28.22
CA GLU A 31 -2.07 -14.98 28.44
C GLU A 31 -1.34 -14.17 27.34
N GLN A 32 -0.21 -14.67 26.83
CA GLN A 32 0.55 -13.99 25.76
C GLN A 32 -0.13 -14.14 24.41
N ALA A 33 -0.72 -15.28 24.11
CA ALA A 33 -1.50 -15.51 22.88
C ALA A 33 -2.79 -14.68 22.85
N THR A 34 -3.45 -14.50 23.99
CA THR A 34 -4.65 -13.64 24.12
C THR A 34 -4.32 -12.16 24.07
N ALA A 35 -3.20 -11.73 24.68
CA ALA A 35 -2.72 -10.34 24.62
C ALA A 35 -2.35 -9.92 23.20
N THR A 36 -1.67 -10.79 22.44
CA THR A 36 -1.33 -10.54 21.04
C THR A 36 -2.57 -10.46 20.16
N GLY A 37 -3.55 -11.34 20.37
CA GLY A 37 -4.85 -11.29 19.67
C GLY A 37 -5.65 -10.02 19.97
N ALA A 38 -5.68 -9.60 21.23
CA ALA A 38 -6.34 -8.35 21.63
C ALA A 38 -5.67 -7.12 21.00
N SER A 39 -4.33 -7.08 20.94
CA SER A 39 -3.59 -5.98 20.33
C SER A 39 -3.79 -5.91 18.83
N GLN A 40 -3.84 -7.07 18.15
CA GLN A 40 -4.17 -7.15 16.72
C GLN A 40 -5.58 -6.59 16.46
N THR A 41 -6.59 -7.02 17.21
CA THR A 41 -7.96 -6.50 17.06
C THR A 41 -8.03 -4.99 17.31
N ARG A 42 -7.28 -4.48 18.29
CA ARG A 42 -7.20 -3.03 18.56
C ARG A 42 -6.51 -2.27 17.43
N LEU A 43 -5.46 -2.83 16.84
CA LEU A 43 -4.81 -2.26 15.66
C LEU A 43 -5.80 -2.13 14.50
N GLU A 44 -6.51 -3.21 14.18
CA GLU A 44 -7.50 -3.22 13.09
C GLU A 44 -8.62 -2.20 13.34
N LEU A 45 -9.15 -2.15 14.56
CA LEU A 45 -10.17 -1.17 14.94
C LEU A 45 -9.63 0.27 14.84
N GLY A 46 -8.41 0.49 15.32
CA GLY A 46 -7.77 1.81 15.25
C GLY A 46 -7.53 2.28 13.83
N MET A 47 -7.10 1.38 12.94
CA MET A 47 -6.94 1.67 11.52
C MET A 47 -8.29 1.94 10.84
N ALA A 48 -9.34 1.20 11.20
CA ALA A 48 -10.69 1.45 10.71
C ALA A 48 -11.20 2.85 11.13
N TYR A 49 -11.01 3.24 12.39
CA TYR A 49 -11.35 4.59 12.86
C TYR A 49 -10.52 5.68 12.14
N LEU A 50 -9.23 5.43 11.91
CA LEU A 50 -8.36 6.37 11.19
C LEU A 50 -8.84 6.60 9.75
N SER A 51 -9.26 5.55 9.07
CA SER A 51 -9.81 5.64 7.70
C SER A 51 -11.15 6.39 7.64
N GLN A 52 -11.96 6.30 8.69
CA GLN A 52 -13.24 7.02 8.83
C GLN A 52 -13.08 8.47 9.32
N GLY A 53 -11.86 8.88 9.67
CA GLY A 53 -11.61 10.22 10.23
C GLY A 53 -12.00 10.36 11.71
N ASN A 54 -12.32 9.26 12.41
CA ASN A 54 -12.57 9.26 13.85
C ASN A 54 -11.23 9.25 14.61
N MET A 55 -10.65 10.43 14.81
CA MET A 55 -9.32 10.57 15.41
C MET A 55 -9.25 10.12 16.86
N ASP A 56 -10.31 10.35 17.65
CA ASP A 56 -10.34 9.93 19.06
C ASP A 56 -10.41 8.41 19.21
N GLY A 57 -11.28 7.75 18.43
CA GLY A 57 -11.36 6.30 18.38
C GLY A 57 -10.06 5.66 17.88
N ALA A 58 -9.45 6.25 16.86
CA ALA A 58 -8.17 5.81 16.32
C ALA A 58 -7.07 5.90 17.38
N LYS A 59 -6.93 7.06 18.05
CA LYS A 59 -5.94 7.26 19.11
C LYS A 59 -6.05 6.20 20.20
N GLN A 60 -7.27 6.07 20.77
CA GLN A 60 -7.50 5.16 21.89
C GLN A 60 -7.18 3.69 21.52
N SER A 61 -7.60 3.28 20.32
CA SER A 61 -7.41 1.89 19.88
C SER A 61 -5.96 1.61 19.53
N LEU A 62 -5.30 2.49 18.79
CA LEU A 62 -3.90 2.33 18.40
C LEU A 62 -2.95 2.43 19.59
N GLN A 63 -3.22 3.33 20.54
CA GLN A 63 -2.44 3.41 21.77
C GLN A 63 -2.49 2.10 22.55
N LYS A 64 -3.68 1.52 22.75
CA LYS A 64 -3.83 0.22 23.42
C LYS A 64 -3.21 -0.93 22.62
N ALA A 65 -3.16 -0.85 21.29
CA ALA A 65 -2.46 -1.83 20.46
C ALA A 65 -0.94 -1.78 20.72
N VAL A 66 -0.36 -0.58 20.77
CA VAL A 66 1.07 -0.39 21.09
C VAL A 66 1.39 -0.83 22.52
N GLU A 67 0.55 -0.48 23.49
CA GLU A 67 0.74 -0.89 24.91
C GLU A 67 0.76 -2.42 25.05
N GLY A 68 -0.11 -3.13 24.33
CA GLY A 68 -0.19 -4.59 24.39
C GLY A 68 0.82 -5.35 23.52
N ALA A 69 1.39 -4.69 22.51
CA ALA A 69 2.39 -5.29 21.62
C ALA A 69 3.41 -4.23 21.13
N PRO A 70 4.26 -3.71 22.03
CA PRO A 70 5.19 -2.62 21.70
C PRO A 70 6.27 -3.00 20.69
N ASP A 71 6.61 -4.29 20.61
CA ASP A 71 7.62 -4.84 19.71
C ASP A 71 7.04 -5.40 18.39
N ASP A 72 5.75 -5.21 18.15
CA ASP A 72 5.13 -5.50 16.87
C ASP A 72 5.24 -4.26 15.97
N TYR A 73 5.98 -4.37 14.86
CA TYR A 73 6.16 -3.27 13.90
C TYR A 73 4.82 -2.71 13.37
N ARG A 74 3.77 -3.55 13.32
CA ARG A 74 2.46 -3.18 12.79
C ARG A 74 1.76 -2.17 13.71
N THR A 75 1.87 -2.35 15.03
CA THR A 75 1.29 -1.42 16.00
C THR A 75 2.02 -0.07 15.97
N GLN A 76 3.37 -0.09 15.86
CA GLN A 76 4.18 1.12 15.70
C GLN A 76 3.84 1.84 14.39
N LEU A 77 3.70 1.11 13.28
CA LEU A 77 3.31 1.66 11.98
C LEU A 77 1.89 2.28 12.02
N GLY A 78 0.93 1.59 12.65
CA GLY A 78 -0.43 2.11 12.81
C GLY A 78 -0.45 3.42 13.60
N MET A 79 0.30 3.49 14.69
CA MET A 79 0.42 4.72 15.49
C MET A 79 1.15 5.84 14.71
N ALA A 80 2.19 5.50 13.93
CA ALA A 80 2.87 6.46 13.07
C ALA A 80 1.93 7.12 12.05
N LEU A 81 1.06 6.31 11.42
CA LEU A 81 0.06 6.81 10.47
C LEU A 81 -0.96 7.74 11.14
N TYR A 82 -1.38 7.43 12.37
CA TYR A 82 -2.24 8.31 13.15
C TYR A 82 -1.54 9.62 13.47
N GLU A 83 -0.32 9.58 14.02
CA GLU A 83 0.45 10.76 14.41
C GLU A 83 0.76 11.66 13.19
N GLN A 84 1.09 11.05 12.06
CA GLN A 84 1.21 11.76 10.78
C GLN A 84 -0.11 12.46 10.38
N LYS A 85 -1.24 11.77 10.53
CA LYS A 85 -2.56 12.30 10.14
C LYS A 85 -2.98 13.52 10.96
N ILE A 86 -2.60 13.56 12.24
CA ILE A 86 -2.87 14.71 13.13
C ILE A 86 -1.77 15.80 13.05
N GLY A 87 -0.72 15.58 12.25
CA GLY A 87 0.37 16.53 12.05
C GLY A 87 1.47 16.49 13.12
N ASP A 88 1.46 15.53 14.04
CA ASP A 88 2.57 15.32 14.98
C ASP A 88 3.72 14.60 14.28
N ASN A 89 4.46 15.37 13.47
CA ASN A 89 5.53 14.82 12.63
C ASN A 89 6.70 14.28 13.46
N GLY A 90 6.94 14.83 14.66
CA GLY A 90 8.02 14.36 15.54
C GLY A 90 7.72 12.97 16.10
N ALA A 91 6.51 12.77 16.64
CA ALA A 91 6.06 11.48 17.13
C ALA A 91 5.98 10.47 15.98
N ALA A 92 5.38 10.83 14.84
CA ALA A 92 5.28 9.98 13.66
C ALA A 92 6.66 9.49 13.20
N GLN A 93 7.66 10.36 13.11
CA GLN A 93 9.01 9.99 12.72
C GLN A 93 9.61 8.96 13.67
N SER A 94 9.45 9.15 14.98
CA SER A 94 9.94 8.21 15.99
C SER A 94 9.28 6.83 15.84
N ARG A 95 7.97 6.80 15.59
CA ARG A 95 7.23 5.55 15.36
C ARG A 95 7.63 4.84 14.08
N TYR A 96 7.79 5.57 12.96
CA TYR A 96 8.30 4.99 11.72
C TYR A 96 9.70 4.39 11.89
N GLN A 97 10.60 5.08 12.59
CA GLN A 97 11.94 4.57 12.88
C GLN A 97 11.90 3.31 13.77
N GLN A 98 11.00 3.27 14.75
CA GLN A 98 10.81 2.08 15.57
C GLN A 98 10.25 0.91 14.75
N ALA A 99 9.24 1.15 13.91
CA ALA A 99 8.72 0.12 13.00
C ALA A 99 9.80 -0.42 12.05
N LEU A 100 10.63 0.48 11.50
CA LEU A 100 11.73 0.10 10.62
C LEU A 100 12.81 -0.69 11.37
N LYS A 101 13.11 -0.36 12.62
CA LYS A 101 14.05 -1.12 13.46
C LYS A 101 13.54 -2.54 13.73
N LEU A 102 12.24 -2.70 13.97
CA LEU A 102 11.60 -4.00 14.23
C LEU A 102 11.47 -4.85 12.94
N ALA A 103 11.30 -4.21 11.80
CA ALA A 103 11.10 -4.90 10.51
C ALA A 103 11.85 -4.18 9.35
N PRO A 104 13.19 -4.25 9.32
CA PRO A 104 14.02 -3.43 8.43
C PRO A 104 13.88 -3.78 6.93
N GLN A 105 13.36 -4.96 6.62
CA GLN A 105 13.12 -5.42 5.25
C GLN A 105 11.62 -5.55 4.94
N ASN A 106 10.75 -4.89 5.69
CA ASN A 106 9.33 -4.91 5.43
C ASN A 106 8.97 -3.81 4.41
N GLY A 107 8.54 -4.22 3.21
CA GLY A 107 8.22 -3.30 2.12
C GLY A 107 7.12 -2.29 2.48
N THR A 108 6.13 -2.69 3.28
CA THR A 108 5.06 -1.79 3.73
C THR A 108 5.59 -0.71 4.68
N VAL A 109 6.47 -1.06 5.63
CA VAL A 109 7.10 -0.08 6.54
C VAL A 109 7.95 0.90 5.75
N LEU A 110 8.81 0.38 4.87
CA LEU A 110 9.69 1.18 4.02
C LEU A 110 8.88 2.15 3.15
N ASN A 111 7.84 1.67 2.47
CA ASN A 111 6.99 2.48 1.61
C ASN A 111 6.27 3.60 2.38
N ASN A 112 5.66 3.28 3.52
CA ASN A 112 4.95 4.28 4.33
C ASN A 112 5.91 5.32 4.93
N TYR A 113 7.08 4.89 5.39
CA TYR A 113 8.10 5.83 5.89
C TYR A 113 8.63 6.73 4.76
N GLY A 114 8.84 6.17 3.56
CA GLY A 114 9.19 6.96 2.38
C GLY A 114 8.14 8.02 2.05
N ALA A 115 6.85 7.66 2.08
CA ALA A 115 5.75 8.60 1.84
C ALA A 115 5.70 9.72 2.90
N PHE A 116 5.92 9.38 4.16
CA PHE A 116 6.04 10.36 5.25
C PHE A 116 7.20 11.33 5.03
N LEU A 117 8.41 10.83 4.77
CA LEU A 117 9.59 11.66 4.49
C LEU A 117 9.37 12.58 3.29
N CYS A 118 8.74 12.06 2.22
CA CYS A 118 8.37 12.86 1.05
C CYS A 118 7.39 13.98 1.39
N SER A 119 6.43 13.74 2.29
CA SER A 119 5.47 14.74 2.74
C SER A 119 6.15 15.90 3.48
N LEU A 120 7.28 15.64 4.13
CA LEU A 120 8.11 16.63 4.80
C LEU A 120 9.12 17.34 3.87
N GLY A 121 9.12 17.03 2.57
CA GLY A 121 10.10 17.56 1.62
C GLY A 121 11.49 16.91 1.73
N GLN A 122 11.63 15.85 2.51
CA GLN A 122 12.86 15.08 2.67
C GLN A 122 13.01 14.08 1.51
N TYR A 123 13.17 14.59 0.29
CA TYR A 123 13.07 13.80 -0.94
C TYR A 123 14.15 12.73 -1.06
N VAL A 124 15.40 13.02 -0.73
CA VAL A 124 16.50 12.05 -0.86
C VAL A 124 16.30 10.84 0.08
N PRO A 125 16.09 11.01 1.40
CA PRO A 125 15.79 9.87 2.26
C PRO A 125 14.48 9.15 1.89
N ALA A 126 13.45 9.87 1.40
CA ALA A 126 12.23 9.25 0.92
C ALA A 126 12.49 8.27 -0.23
N GLN A 127 13.28 8.68 -1.22
CA GLN A 127 13.65 7.87 -2.38
C GLN A 127 14.44 6.61 -1.98
N GLN A 128 15.32 6.72 -0.98
CA GLN A 128 16.04 5.56 -0.44
C GLN A 128 15.06 4.52 0.13
N GLN A 129 14.04 4.96 0.89
CA GLN A 129 13.04 4.07 1.45
C GLN A 129 12.18 3.42 0.37
N PHE A 130 11.70 4.17 -0.61
CA PHE A 130 10.93 3.64 -1.73
C PHE A 130 11.72 2.64 -2.57
N SER A 131 12.99 2.95 -2.86
CA SER A 131 13.88 2.03 -3.58
C SER A 131 14.10 0.74 -2.79
N ALA A 132 14.33 0.84 -1.49
CA ALA A 132 14.44 -0.33 -0.62
C ALA A 132 13.15 -1.16 -0.64
N ALA A 133 11.96 -0.52 -0.53
CA ALA A 133 10.68 -1.21 -0.59
C ALA A 133 10.47 -1.96 -1.91
N ALA A 134 10.77 -1.29 -3.04
CA ALA A 134 10.61 -1.89 -4.38
C ALA A 134 11.55 -3.07 -4.66
N ASN A 135 12.62 -3.21 -3.89
CA ASN A 135 13.59 -4.30 -3.99
C ASN A 135 13.38 -5.42 -2.96
N VAL A 136 12.38 -5.31 -2.08
CA VAL A 136 12.05 -6.40 -1.14
C VAL A 136 11.53 -7.60 -1.93
N PRO A 137 12.12 -8.80 -1.77
CA PRO A 137 11.60 -10.00 -2.41
C PRO A 137 10.14 -10.27 -2.03
N ASP A 138 9.34 -10.69 -3.01
CA ASP A 138 7.92 -11.07 -2.83
C ASP A 138 7.02 -9.97 -2.24
N TYR A 139 7.46 -8.72 -2.29
CA TYR A 139 6.64 -7.58 -1.86
C TYR A 139 5.52 -7.31 -2.89
N GLY A 140 4.29 -7.67 -2.54
CA GLY A 140 3.13 -7.58 -3.43
C GLY A 140 2.73 -6.15 -3.84
N GLN A 141 3.27 -5.11 -3.18
CA GLN A 141 2.91 -3.70 -3.42
C GLN A 141 4.07 -2.90 -4.07
N VAL A 142 4.86 -3.55 -4.91
CA VAL A 142 5.98 -2.88 -5.63
C VAL A 142 5.45 -1.73 -6.49
N ALA A 143 4.30 -1.90 -7.15
CA ALA A 143 3.68 -0.84 -7.96
C ALA A 143 3.33 0.40 -7.13
N ASP A 144 2.83 0.22 -5.89
CA ASP A 144 2.54 1.34 -4.97
C ASP A 144 3.81 2.10 -4.58
N SER A 145 4.90 1.38 -4.30
CA SER A 145 6.17 2.02 -3.96
C SER A 145 6.76 2.81 -5.12
N LEU A 146 6.68 2.28 -6.34
CA LEU A 146 7.12 2.98 -7.55
C LEU A 146 6.25 4.21 -7.85
N GLU A 147 4.95 4.11 -7.66
CA GLU A 147 4.01 5.21 -7.83
C GLU A 147 4.29 6.33 -6.82
N ASN A 148 4.41 5.99 -5.53
CA ASN A 148 4.73 6.93 -4.47
C ASN A 148 6.09 7.62 -4.70
N ALA A 149 7.10 6.84 -5.12
CA ALA A 149 8.39 7.39 -5.52
C ALA A 149 8.25 8.36 -6.71
N GLY A 150 7.51 7.98 -7.73
CA GLY A 150 7.27 8.82 -8.91
C GLY A 150 6.60 10.16 -8.55
N TYR A 151 5.56 10.14 -7.73
CA TYR A 151 4.95 11.38 -7.23
C TYR A 151 5.89 12.18 -6.33
N CYS A 152 6.75 11.52 -5.56
CA CYS A 152 7.75 12.20 -4.76
C CYS A 152 8.80 12.91 -5.62
N PHE A 153 9.28 12.26 -6.69
CA PHE A 153 10.16 12.88 -7.67
C PHE A 153 9.49 14.08 -8.38
N LEU A 154 8.19 13.94 -8.70
CA LEU A 154 7.43 15.03 -9.31
C LEU A 154 7.34 16.27 -8.37
N LYS A 155 7.12 16.05 -7.07
CA LYS A 155 7.17 17.12 -6.06
C LYS A 155 8.55 17.75 -5.93
N ALA A 156 9.60 16.97 -6.14
CA ALA A 156 11.00 17.45 -6.15
C ALA A 156 11.39 18.12 -7.47
N ASN A 157 10.47 18.27 -8.44
CA ASN A 157 10.70 18.75 -9.81
C ASN A 157 11.69 17.89 -10.62
N GLN A 158 11.85 16.63 -10.26
CA GLN A 158 12.67 15.63 -10.95
C GLN A 158 11.78 14.85 -11.94
N ASN A 159 11.45 15.52 -13.04
CA ASN A 159 10.39 15.08 -13.96
C ASN A 159 10.72 13.78 -14.71
N GLU A 160 11.96 13.56 -15.10
CA GLU A 160 12.35 12.36 -15.85
C GLU A 160 12.32 11.11 -14.97
N GLU A 161 12.81 11.21 -13.74
CA GLU A 161 12.73 10.15 -12.76
C GLU A 161 11.27 9.81 -12.42
N ALA A 162 10.44 10.85 -12.25
CA ALA A 162 9.00 10.69 -12.05
C ALA A 162 8.35 9.91 -13.22
N ARG A 163 8.66 10.29 -14.47
CA ARG A 163 8.16 9.63 -15.67
C ARG A 163 8.53 8.15 -15.70
N VAL A 164 9.79 7.84 -15.44
CA VAL A 164 10.28 6.45 -15.44
C VAL A 164 9.56 5.60 -14.41
N LEU A 165 9.44 6.09 -13.16
CA LEU A 165 8.86 5.31 -12.07
C LEU A 165 7.35 5.14 -12.21
N LEU A 166 6.62 6.20 -12.58
CA LEU A 166 5.18 6.12 -12.83
C LEU A 166 4.87 5.19 -14.02
N SER A 167 5.67 5.23 -15.09
CA SER A 167 5.52 4.29 -16.20
C SER A 167 5.76 2.84 -15.79
N ARG A 168 6.74 2.59 -14.89
CA ARG A 168 6.99 1.25 -14.35
C ARG A 168 5.84 0.79 -13.47
N ALA A 169 5.30 1.67 -12.62
CA ALA A 169 4.14 1.37 -11.78
C ALA A 169 2.94 0.95 -12.63
N LEU A 170 2.60 1.71 -13.68
CA LEU A 170 1.51 1.39 -14.61
C LEU A 170 1.72 0.09 -15.40
N LYS A 171 2.96 -0.27 -15.72
CA LYS A 171 3.26 -1.55 -16.40
C LYS A 171 3.05 -2.75 -15.48
N ILE A 172 3.28 -2.58 -14.17
CA ILE A 172 3.06 -3.63 -13.17
C ILE A 172 1.58 -3.71 -12.81
N ASP A 173 0.94 -2.57 -12.62
CA ASP A 173 -0.46 -2.44 -12.23
C ASP A 173 -1.18 -1.39 -13.11
N PRO A 174 -1.83 -1.83 -14.20
CA PRO A 174 -2.58 -0.94 -15.09
C PRO A 174 -3.77 -0.24 -14.44
N ASP A 175 -4.31 -0.76 -13.32
CA ASP A 175 -5.46 -0.16 -12.62
C ASP A 175 -5.12 1.20 -12.00
N LYS A 176 -3.82 1.49 -11.82
CA LYS A 176 -3.33 2.82 -11.43
C LYS A 176 -3.50 3.90 -12.51
N GLY A 177 -3.91 3.52 -13.71
CA GLY A 177 -4.14 4.46 -14.81
C GLY A 177 -5.27 5.45 -14.54
N ALA A 178 -6.38 5.00 -13.99
CA ALA A 178 -7.51 5.89 -13.66
C ALA A 178 -7.17 6.90 -12.55
N PRO A 179 -6.58 6.51 -11.40
CA PRO A 179 -6.06 7.45 -10.41
C PRO A 179 -5.03 8.46 -10.97
N LEU A 180 -4.12 8.00 -11.84
CA LEU A 180 -3.13 8.86 -12.48
C LEU A 180 -3.77 9.97 -13.33
N LEU A 181 -4.78 9.61 -14.15
CA LEU A 181 -5.53 10.59 -14.95
C LEU A 181 -6.37 11.54 -14.08
N ALA A 182 -6.91 11.05 -12.98
CA ALA A 182 -7.64 11.89 -12.02
C ALA A 182 -6.70 12.95 -11.41
N GLU A 183 -5.48 12.56 -11.01
CA GLU A 183 -4.47 13.52 -10.51
C GLU A 183 -4.00 14.48 -11.63
N ALA A 184 -3.81 13.99 -12.86
CA ALA A 184 -3.49 14.84 -14.00
C ALA A 184 -4.57 15.90 -14.25
N THR A 185 -5.84 15.49 -14.19
CA THR A 185 -6.98 16.39 -14.36
C THR A 185 -7.05 17.44 -13.25
N LYS A 186 -6.84 17.03 -12.01
CA LYS A 186 -6.79 17.92 -10.85
C LYS A 186 -5.66 18.95 -11.00
N GLN A 187 -4.45 18.51 -11.33
CA GLN A 187 -3.29 19.40 -11.53
C GLN A 187 -3.51 20.38 -12.69
N PHE A 188 -4.18 19.92 -13.77
CA PHE A 188 -4.59 20.81 -14.86
C PHE A 188 -5.53 21.90 -14.36
N GLY A 189 -6.54 21.57 -13.55
CA GLY A 189 -7.48 22.53 -12.94
C GLY A 189 -6.80 23.50 -11.96
N GLU A 190 -5.74 23.06 -11.28
CA GLU A 190 -4.90 23.88 -10.40
C GLU A 190 -3.90 24.77 -11.17
N GLY A 191 -3.88 24.72 -12.49
CA GLY A 191 -2.95 25.48 -13.33
C GLY A 191 -1.53 24.91 -13.41
N LYS A 192 -1.27 23.75 -12.80
CA LYS A 192 0.01 23.03 -12.82
C LYS A 192 0.19 22.25 -14.13
N ARG A 193 0.13 22.97 -15.26
CA ARG A 193 0.03 22.37 -16.59
C ARG A 193 1.18 21.42 -16.94
N ALA A 194 2.42 21.77 -16.58
CA ALA A 194 3.58 20.93 -16.89
C ALA A 194 3.51 19.57 -16.19
N GLN A 195 3.09 19.54 -14.93
CA GLN A 195 2.92 18.30 -14.16
C GLN A 195 1.74 17.48 -14.69
N ALA A 196 0.61 18.12 -14.98
CA ALA A 196 -0.56 17.48 -15.58
C ALA A 196 -0.23 16.87 -16.95
N GLN A 197 0.55 17.57 -17.79
CA GLN A 197 1.00 17.05 -19.08
C GLN A 197 1.90 15.83 -18.91
N LEU A 198 2.85 15.88 -17.98
CA LEU A 198 3.73 14.75 -17.67
C LEU A 198 2.93 13.50 -17.30
N LEU A 199 1.93 13.63 -16.42
CA LEU A 199 1.09 12.51 -16.01
C LEU A 199 0.26 11.95 -17.18
N LEU A 200 -0.29 12.83 -18.01
CA LEU A 200 -1.00 12.41 -19.23
C LEU A 200 -0.08 11.68 -20.20
N ASP A 201 1.14 12.18 -20.43
CA ASP A 201 2.14 11.55 -21.29
C ASP A 201 2.53 10.15 -20.78
N VAL A 202 2.72 10.02 -19.46
CA VAL A 202 2.98 8.71 -18.80
C VAL A 202 1.84 7.73 -19.09
N TYR A 203 0.59 8.16 -18.91
CA TYR A 203 -0.58 7.33 -19.21
C TYR A 203 -0.57 6.85 -20.66
N GLN A 204 -0.43 7.79 -21.60
CA GLN A 204 -0.48 7.52 -23.04
C GLN A 204 0.65 6.63 -23.55
N HIS A 205 1.80 6.69 -22.87
CA HIS A 205 2.94 5.85 -23.24
C HIS A 205 2.76 4.38 -22.86
N VAL A 206 1.95 4.10 -21.83
CA VAL A 206 1.83 2.76 -21.25
C VAL A 206 0.48 2.13 -21.54
N LEU A 207 -0.61 2.92 -21.50
CA LEU A 207 -1.97 2.44 -21.57
C LEU A 207 -2.68 2.91 -22.84
N PRO A 208 -3.68 2.15 -23.33
CA PRO A 208 -4.51 2.58 -24.44
C PRO A 208 -5.32 3.83 -24.07
N ALA A 209 -5.74 4.57 -25.09
CA ALA A 209 -6.59 5.73 -24.89
C ALA A 209 -7.90 5.34 -24.18
N SER A 210 -8.30 6.14 -23.19
CA SER A 210 -9.59 6.08 -22.54
C SER A 210 -10.40 7.36 -22.84
N ALA A 211 -11.70 7.36 -22.51
CA ALA A 211 -12.53 8.55 -22.67
C ALA A 211 -11.99 9.73 -21.84
N GLU A 212 -11.51 9.46 -20.62
CA GLU A 212 -10.89 10.44 -19.72
C GLU A 212 -9.59 11.01 -20.30
N SER A 213 -8.71 10.15 -20.83
CA SER A 213 -7.45 10.60 -21.43
C SER A 213 -7.67 11.47 -22.65
N LEU A 214 -8.64 11.11 -23.50
CA LEU A 214 -9.02 11.91 -24.67
C LEU A 214 -9.64 13.25 -24.27
N MET A 215 -10.51 13.28 -23.24
CA MET A 215 -11.09 14.50 -22.74
C MET A 215 -10.01 15.45 -22.16
N LEU A 216 -9.02 14.90 -21.44
CA LEU A 216 -7.93 15.71 -20.92
C LEU A 216 -7.07 16.29 -22.06
N GLN A 217 -6.83 15.53 -23.14
CA GLN A 217 -6.17 16.04 -24.36
C GLN A 217 -6.97 17.17 -25.02
N ILE A 218 -8.30 17.03 -25.06
CA ILE A 218 -9.20 18.10 -25.56
C ILE A 218 -9.04 19.37 -24.72
N ARG A 219 -9.05 19.23 -23.40
CA ARG A 219 -8.86 20.38 -22.48
C ARG A 219 -7.50 21.06 -22.67
N PHE A 220 -6.43 20.29 -22.83
CA PHE A 220 -5.11 20.85 -23.15
C PHE A 220 -5.12 21.60 -24.49
N ALA A 221 -5.71 21.00 -25.54
CA ALA A 221 -5.80 21.61 -26.85
C ALA A 221 -6.63 22.91 -26.84
N ALA A 222 -7.76 22.88 -26.15
CA ALA A 222 -8.64 24.07 -26.01
C ALA A 222 -7.91 25.20 -25.26
N SER A 223 -7.23 24.87 -24.16
CA SER A 223 -6.47 25.85 -23.39
C SER A 223 -5.28 26.45 -24.15
N ALA A 224 -4.79 25.74 -25.18
CA ALA A 224 -3.75 26.20 -26.09
C ALA A 224 -4.32 26.88 -27.36
N SER A 225 -5.65 27.12 -27.43
CA SER A 225 -6.35 27.67 -28.60
C SER A 225 -6.07 26.88 -29.88
N ASN A 226 -6.01 25.54 -29.78
CA ASN A 226 -5.74 24.64 -30.91
C ASN A 226 -7.02 23.89 -31.34
N PRO A 227 -7.90 24.50 -32.15
CA PRO A 227 -9.16 23.89 -32.56
C PRO A 227 -8.96 22.62 -33.40
N VAL A 228 -7.86 22.51 -34.13
CA VAL A 228 -7.55 21.32 -34.95
C VAL A 228 -7.37 20.09 -34.06
N SER A 229 -6.60 20.23 -33.00
CA SER A 229 -6.41 19.15 -32.02
C SER A 229 -7.69 18.83 -31.23
N VAL A 230 -8.48 19.84 -30.85
CA VAL A 230 -9.80 19.66 -30.22
C VAL A 230 -10.68 18.77 -31.10
N GLN A 231 -10.80 19.10 -32.39
CA GLN A 231 -11.61 18.32 -33.34
C GLN A 231 -11.05 16.92 -33.58
N ARG A 232 -9.73 16.77 -33.64
CA ARG A 232 -9.08 15.46 -33.82
C ARG A 232 -9.40 14.52 -32.65
N TYR A 233 -9.22 14.97 -31.42
CA TYR A 233 -9.49 14.16 -30.23
C TYR A 233 -10.99 13.96 -30.02
N GLY A 234 -11.83 14.96 -30.33
CA GLY A 234 -13.27 14.82 -30.31
C GLY A 234 -13.80 13.75 -31.28
N LYS A 235 -13.25 13.69 -32.51
CA LYS A 235 -13.57 12.62 -33.47
C LYS A 235 -13.14 11.24 -32.97
N GLN A 236 -11.98 11.15 -32.31
CA GLN A 236 -11.51 9.90 -31.70
C GLN A 236 -12.44 9.47 -30.57
N LEU A 237 -12.82 10.40 -29.69
CA LEU A 237 -13.76 10.18 -28.60
C LEU A 237 -15.12 9.66 -29.11
N ALA A 238 -15.66 10.31 -30.16
CA ALA A 238 -16.91 9.89 -30.82
C ALA A 238 -16.85 8.46 -31.40
N ARG A 239 -15.70 8.07 -31.96
CA ARG A 239 -15.52 6.74 -32.57
C ARG A 239 -15.32 5.63 -31.52
N SER A 240 -14.51 5.90 -30.51
CA SER A 240 -14.07 4.88 -29.55
C SER A 240 -14.96 4.80 -28.33
N PHE A 241 -15.60 5.91 -27.93
CA PHE A 241 -16.36 6.02 -26.69
C PHE A 241 -17.67 6.81 -26.88
N PRO A 242 -18.53 6.46 -27.85
CA PRO A 242 -19.73 7.24 -28.24
C PRO A 242 -20.79 7.36 -27.12
N GLN A 243 -20.75 6.45 -26.13
CA GLN A 243 -21.69 6.44 -25.00
C GLN A 243 -21.09 7.02 -23.70
N SER A 244 -19.84 7.54 -23.76
CA SER A 244 -19.19 8.08 -22.57
C SER A 244 -19.75 9.43 -22.15
N GLN A 245 -19.68 9.73 -20.86
CA GLN A 245 -19.98 11.05 -20.32
C GLN A 245 -19.08 12.12 -20.94
N GLN A 246 -17.81 11.79 -21.18
CA GLN A 246 -16.83 12.66 -21.80
C GLN A 246 -17.22 13.07 -23.22
N TYR A 247 -17.83 12.16 -24.00
CA TYR A 247 -18.35 12.52 -25.31
C TYR A 247 -19.56 13.46 -25.22
N GLN A 248 -20.46 13.26 -24.26
CA GLN A 248 -21.57 14.19 -24.04
C GLN A 248 -21.06 15.58 -23.62
N GLN A 249 -20.06 15.65 -22.74
CA GLN A 249 -19.39 16.92 -22.38
C GLN A 249 -18.75 17.59 -23.59
N PHE A 250 -18.09 16.82 -24.45
CA PHE A 250 -17.52 17.35 -25.71
C PHE A 250 -18.57 17.98 -26.61
N LEU A 251 -19.73 17.30 -26.81
CA LEU A 251 -20.84 17.81 -27.62
C LEU A 251 -21.45 19.09 -27.01
N ALA A 252 -21.47 19.20 -25.70
CA ALA A 252 -21.94 20.39 -24.97
C ALA A 252 -20.89 21.52 -24.91
N ASN A 253 -19.67 21.33 -25.46
CA ASN A 253 -18.52 22.23 -25.33
C ASN A 253 -18.10 22.50 -23.85
N GLU A 254 -18.26 21.50 -22.98
CA GLU A 254 -17.89 21.54 -21.56
C GLU A 254 -16.47 20.97 -21.33
N TYR A 255 -15.44 21.66 -21.86
CA TYR A 255 -14.05 21.22 -21.77
C TYR A 255 -13.04 22.37 -21.56
#